data_4e503a521c965115c25ea8a379b604ad
#
_entry.id   4e503a521c965115c25ea8a379b604ad
#
_cell.length_a   1.000
_cell.length_b   1.000
_cell.length_c   1.000
_cell.angle_alpha   90.00
_cell.angle_beta   90.00
_cell.angle_gamma   90.00
#
_symmetry.space_group_name_H-M   'P 1'
#
loop_
_entity.id
_entity.type
_entity.pdbx_description
1 polymer ?
#
loop_
_entity_poly.entity_id
_entity_poly.type
_entity_poly.pdbx_seq_one_letter_code
_entity_poly.pdbx_strand_id
1 'polypeptide(L)'
;MSEFTHWVMAALQGYVNTLGIVVLACGISWFFEQLRPAVPDLGFRSRVDNLKVLMLVMLGLLLLPFLGAWILQVLPDISLIATLFPNWKRDGWLWAIVATLIYAFIWDFFQYWVHRAQHAIPSLWAFHRVHHSDTAMNASTSLRQSFGSVMLQYFFVHTPTFIVCGGGLLPYMGSMVLFSGWGYLNHANFKIPFGRMSWLLSGPQLHRLHHGKASDYHDCNYAAFFPILDFIFGTLRLPYKNEWPESGILNDTTPKNLLFQAFLPWRKN
;
A
#
# COMPACT_ATOMS: atom_id res chain seq x y z
N MET A 1 -21.64 -29.78 -8.02
CA MET A 1 -20.34 -29.27 -7.59
C MET A 1 -20.41 -29.03 -6.10
N SER A 2 -19.43 -29.41 -5.29
CA SER A 2 -19.46 -29.14 -3.85
C SER A 2 -19.29 -27.65 -3.58
N GLU A 3 -19.78 -27.16 -2.42
CA GLU A 3 -19.57 -25.76 -2.00
C GLU A 3 -18.09 -25.37 -2.02
N PHE A 4 -17.22 -26.27 -1.63
CA PHE A 4 -15.76 -26.09 -1.70
C PHE A 4 -15.27 -25.81 -3.13
N THR A 5 -15.80 -26.55 -4.13
CA THR A 5 -15.42 -26.35 -5.54
C THR A 5 -15.87 -24.97 -6.04
N HIS A 6 -17.12 -24.55 -5.71
CA HIS A 6 -17.60 -23.21 -6.04
C HIS A 6 -16.74 -22.12 -5.42
N TRP A 7 -16.37 -22.30 -4.17
CA TRP A 7 -15.51 -21.33 -3.48
C TRP A 7 -14.11 -21.25 -4.12
N VAL A 8 -13.46 -22.38 -4.42
CA VAL A 8 -12.14 -22.40 -5.08
C VAL A 8 -12.21 -21.68 -6.44
N MET A 9 -13.24 -21.97 -7.23
CA MET A 9 -13.42 -21.31 -8.54
C MET A 9 -13.63 -19.81 -8.38
N ALA A 10 -14.40 -19.34 -7.41
CA ALA A 10 -14.60 -17.91 -7.12
C ALA A 10 -13.29 -17.23 -6.69
N ALA A 11 -12.49 -17.88 -5.84
CA ALA A 11 -11.19 -17.37 -5.41
C ALA A 11 -10.20 -17.26 -6.58
N LEU A 12 -10.14 -18.28 -7.44
CA LEU A 12 -9.31 -18.25 -8.64
C LEU A 12 -9.74 -17.19 -9.63
N GLN A 13 -11.06 -17.04 -9.85
CA GLN A 13 -11.60 -15.97 -10.70
C GLN A 13 -11.26 -14.58 -10.15
N GLY A 14 -11.40 -14.38 -8.83
CA GLY A 14 -10.98 -13.15 -8.15
C GLY A 14 -9.49 -12.87 -8.34
N TYR A 15 -8.64 -13.90 -8.24
CA TYR A 15 -7.21 -13.80 -8.50
C TYR A 15 -6.91 -13.35 -9.93
N VAL A 16 -7.51 -13.98 -10.94
CA VAL A 16 -7.33 -13.63 -12.36
C VAL A 16 -7.81 -12.20 -12.65
N ASN A 17 -8.97 -11.83 -12.13
CA ASN A 17 -9.53 -10.48 -12.30
C ASN A 17 -8.61 -9.42 -11.68
N THR A 18 -8.10 -9.67 -10.47
CA THR A 18 -7.17 -8.76 -9.80
C THR A 18 -5.87 -8.60 -10.59
N LEU A 19 -5.29 -9.70 -11.08
CA LEU A 19 -4.10 -9.63 -11.94
C LEU A 19 -4.37 -8.83 -13.22
N GLY A 20 -5.53 -9.02 -13.86
CA GLY A 20 -5.91 -8.26 -15.06
C GLY A 20 -5.95 -6.75 -14.80
N ILE A 21 -6.61 -6.34 -13.70
CA ILE A 21 -6.69 -4.93 -13.28
C ILE A 21 -5.29 -4.37 -12.98
N VAL A 22 -4.47 -5.12 -12.26
CA VAL A 22 -3.10 -4.72 -11.90
C VAL A 22 -2.24 -4.53 -13.14
N VAL A 23 -2.26 -5.48 -14.08
CA VAL A 23 -1.50 -5.39 -15.33
C VAL A 23 -1.93 -4.17 -16.16
N LEU A 24 -3.24 -3.92 -16.24
CA LEU A 24 -3.77 -2.74 -16.92
C LEU A 24 -3.32 -1.45 -16.24
N ALA A 25 -3.44 -1.35 -14.91
CA ALA A 25 -3.01 -0.18 -14.14
C ALA A 25 -1.50 0.08 -14.28
N CYS A 26 -0.69 -0.98 -14.21
CA CYS A 26 0.76 -0.89 -14.43
C CYS A 26 1.10 -0.48 -15.85
N GLY A 27 0.38 -0.98 -16.87
CA GLY A 27 0.56 -0.60 -18.27
C GLY A 27 0.24 0.87 -18.54
N ILE A 28 -0.89 1.34 -18.00
CA ILE A 28 -1.28 2.76 -18.08
C ILE A 28 -0.23 3.64 -17.37
N SER A 29 0.16 3.26 -16.16
CA SER A 29 1.17 4.01 -15.39
C SER A 29 2.50 4.06 -16.13
N TRP A 30 2.95 2.93 -16.70
CA TRP A 30 4.18 2.87 -17.49
C TRP A 30 4.14 3.81 -18.69
N PHE A 31 3.02 3.89 -19.41
CA PHE A 31 2.85 4.85 -20.51
C PHE A 31 3.12 6.29 -20.04
N PHE A 32 2.52 6.71 -18.91
CA PHE A 32 2.74 8.06 -18.38
C PHE A 32 4.18 8.27 -17.87
N GLU A 33 4.79 7.26 -17.27
CA GLU A 33 6.18 7.30 -16.82
C GLU A 33 7.16 7.55 -17.98
N GLN A 34 6.87 7.03 -19.20
CA GLN A 34 7.69 7.28 -20.38
C GLN A 34 7.60 8.74 -20.87
N LEU A 35 6.48 9.42 -20.64
CA LEU A 35 6.30 10.79 -21.11
C LEU A 35 7.20 11.80 -20.35
N ARG A 36 7.39 11.59 -19.03
CA ARG A 36 8.14 12.52 -18.19
C ARG A 36 8.77 11.80 -16.99
N PRO A 37 9.79 10.98 -17.20
CA PRO A 37 10.40 10.21 -16.13
C PRO A 37 11.08 11.11 -15.09
N ALA A 38 10.95 10.77 -13.80
CA ALA A 38 11.61 11.47 -12.71
C ALA A 38 13.12 11.20 -12.69
N VAL A 39 13.49 9.95 -12.93
CA VAL A 39 14.85 9.48 -13.16
C VAL A 39 14.87 8.63 -14.44
N PRO A 40 16.04 8.42 -15.08
CA PRO A 40 16.12 7.55 -16.25
C PRO A 40 15.46 6.20 -16.00
N ASP A 41 14.65 5.72 -16.93
CA ASP A 41 13.97 4.41 -16.78
C ASP A 41 15.01 3.29 -16.81
N LEU A 42 15.10 2.54 -15.72
CA LEU A 42 16.03 1.42 -15.54
C LEU A 42 15.50 0.10 -16.14
N GLY A 43 14.40 0.20 -16.91
CA GLY A 43 13.93 -0.87 -17.77
C GLY A 43 12.79 -1.72 -17.20
N PHE A 44 12.33 -2.62 -18.05
CA PHE A 44 11.11 -3.43 -17.85
C PHE A 44 11.27 -4.53 -16.79
N ARG A 45 12.51 -4.95 -16.49
CA ARG A 45 12.80 -6.09 -15.59
C ARG A 45 12.23 -5.89 -14.19
N SER A 46 12.39 -4.71 -13.58
CA SER A 46 11.86 -4.42 -12.25
C SER A 46 10.33 -4.61 -12.21
N ARG A 47 9.61 -4.14 -13.22
CA ARG A 47 8.15 -4.30 -13.33
C ARG A 47 7.74 -5.77 -13.34
N VAL A 48 8.44 -6.59 -14.12
CA VAL A 48 8.20 -8.04 -14.20
C VAL A 48 8.49 -8.72 -12.87
N ASP A 49 9.59 -8.38 -12.20
CA ASP A 49 9.94 -8.97 -10.90
C ASP A 49 8.95 -8.54 -9.80
N ASN A 50 8.47 -7.29 -9.80
CA ASN A 50 7.44 -6.81 -8.91
C ASN A 50 6.12 -7.57 -9.09
N LEU A 51 5.69 -7.80 -10.33
CA LEU A 51 4.50 -8.61 -10.64
C LEU A 51 4.67 -10.07 -10.19
N LYS A 52 5.85 -10.67 -10.37
CA LYS A 52 6.11 -12.04 -9.89
C LYS A 52 6.03 -12.14 -8.36
N VAL A 53 6.58 -11.14 -7.63
CA VAL A 53 6.46 -11.10 -6.15
C VAL A 53 4.99 -11.00 -5.77
N LEU A 54 4.21 -10.11 -6.40
CA LEU A 54 2.78 -10.02 -6.18
C LEU A 54 2.07 -11.36 -6.40
N MET A 55 2.32 -12.01 -7.55
CA MET A 55 1.70 -13.32 -7.86
C MET A 55 1.98 -14.37 -6.80
N LEU A 56 3.23 -14.45 -6.32
CA LEU A 56 3.62 -15.38 -5.27
C LEU A 56 2.90 -15.06 -3.95
N VAL A 57 2.85 -13.80 -3.56
CA VAL A 57 2.16 -13.37 -2.33
C VAL A 57 0.66 -13.64 -2.45
N MET A 58 0.02 -13.31 -3.57
CA MET A 58 -1.40 -13.56 -3.79
C MET A 58 -1.75 -15.05 -3.72
N LEU A 59 -0.87 -15.97 -4.17
CA LEU A 59 -1.07 -17.39 -3.98
C LEU A 59 -1.12 -17.77 -2.49
N GLY A 60 -0.25 -17.19 -1.67
CA GLY A 60 -0.30 -17.35 -0.21
C GLY A 60 -1.57 -16.76 0.41
N LEU A 61 -2.13 -15.72 -0.20
CA LEU A 61 -3.34 -15.03 0.27
C LEU A 61 -4.65 -15.69 -0.16
N LEU A 62 -4.64 -16.75 -0.97
CA LEU A 62 -5.86 -17.47 -1.38
C LEU A 62 -6.69 -18.00 -0.20
N LEU A 63 -6.05 -18.19 0.96
CA LEU A 63 -6.73 -18.59 2.21
C LEU A 63 -7.29 -17.42 3.02
N LEU A 64 -6.91 -16.17 2.72
CA LEU A 64 -7.35 -14.99 3.47
C LEU A 64 -8.87 -14.75 3.47
N PRO A 65 -9.63 -15.01 2.39
CA PRO A 65 -11.08 -14.85 2.43
C PRO A 65 -11.74 -15.68 3.53
N PHE A 66 -11.22 -16.87 3.85
CA PHE A 66 -11.70 -17.68 4.98
C PHE A 66 -11.43 -17.01 6.32
N LEU A 67 -10.21 -16.49 6.49
CA LEU A 67 -9.85 -15.77 7.71
C LEU A 67 -10.68 -14.50 7.85
N GLY A 68 -10.90 -13.77 6.77
CA GLY A 68 -11.75 -12.58 6.73
C GLY A 68 -13.21 -12.89 7.09
N ALA A 69 -13.78 -13.92 6.49
CA ALA A 69 -15.14 -14.36 6.81
C ALA A 69 -15.28 -14.80 8.28
N TRP A 70 -14.28 -15.51 8.79
CA TRP A 70 -14.26 -15.90 10.21
C TRP A 70 -14.16 -14.70 11.15
N ILE A 71 -13.27 -13.73 10.85
CA ILE A 71 -13.14 -12.49 11.63
C ILE A 71 -14.45 -11.72 11.65
N LEU A 72 -15.13 -11.57 10.49
CA LEU A 72 -16.40 -10.88 10.40
C LEU A 72 -17.54 -11.57 11.17
N GLN A 73 -17.46 -12.89 11.37
CA GLN A 73 -18.41 -13.63 12.20
C GLN A 73 -18.15 -13.46 13.69
N VAL A 74 -16.88 -13.31 14.08
CA VAL A 74 -16.46 -13.21 15.48
C VAL A 74 -16.46 -11.76 15.97
N LEU A 75 -16.13 -10.80 15.11
CA LEU A 75 -16.25 -9.39 15.44
C LEU A 75 -17.73 -8.98 15.38
N PRO A 76 -18.30 -8.49 16.48
CA PRO A 76 -19.63 -7.94 16.46
C PRO A 76 -19.69 -6.76 15.48
N ASP A 77 -20.89 -6.45 14.98
CA ASP A 77 -21.14 -5.30 14.08
C ASP A 77 -21.00 -3.98 14.87
N ILE A 78 -19.78 -3.77 15.39
CA ILE A 78 -19.41 -2.60 16.19
C ILE A 78 -18.78 -1.59 15.24
N SER A 79 -19.50 -0.51 14.97
CA SER A 79 -18.91 0.71 14.47
C SER A 79 -18.78 1.69 15.61
N LEU A 80 -17.55 2.04 16.01
CA LEU A 80 -17.33 3.07 17.01
C LEU A 80 -17.97 4.39 16.58
N ILE A 81 -17.85 4.74 15.30
CA ILE A 81 -18.49 5.94 14.73
C ILE A 81 -20.03 5.83 14.82
N ALA A 82 -20.60 4.64 14.55
CA ALA A 82 -22.05 4.44 14.69
C ALA A 82 -22.52 4.55 16.14
N THR A 83 -21.71 4.07 17.06
CA THR A 83 -21.99 4.10 18.49
C THR A 83 -21.93 5.53 19.04
N LEU A 84 -20.92 6.31 18.63
CA LEU A 84 -20.73 7.68 19.07
C LEU A 84 -21.71 8.66 18.42
N PHE A 85 -22.18 8.39 17.20
CA PHE A 85 -23.07 9.24 16.42
C PHE A 85 -24.27 8.45 15.87
N PRO A 86 -25.15 7.90 16.74
CA PRO A 86 -26.25 7.00 16.33
C PRO A 86 -27.29 7.68 15.43
N ASN A 87 -27.48 9.00 15.59
CA ASN A 87 -28.48 9.78 14.86
C ASN A 87 -27.95 10.44 13.58
N TRP A 88 -26.71 10.15 13.21
CA TRP A 88 -26.15 10.73 11.98
C TRP A 88 -26.76 10.05 10.75
N LYS A 89 -27.43 10.85 9.92
CA LYS A 89 -27.96 10.37 8.64
C LYS A 89 -26.82 9.93 7.73
N ARG A 90 -26.87 8.65 7.30
CA ARG A 90 -25.80 7.99 6.55
C ARG A 90 -26.30 7.57 5.17
N ASP A 91 -26.96 8.49 4.47
CA ASP A 91 -27.55 8.25 3.17
C ASP A 91 -27.05 9.26 2.13
N GLY A 92 -27.20 8.90 0.87
CA GLY A 92 -26.85 9.74 -0.26
C GLY A 92 -25.36 9.75 -0.66
N TRP A 93 -25.13 10.30 -1.85
CA TRP A 93 -23.79 10.32 -2.46
C TRP A 93 -22.78 11.18 -1.72
N LEU A 94 -23.24 12.29 -1.14
CA LEU A 94 -22.39 13.18 -0.33
C LEU A 94 -21.86 12.45 0.91
N TRP A 95 -22.74 11.71 1.59
CA TRP A 95 -22.33 10.87 2.70
C TRP A 95 -21.31 9.81 2.27
N ALA A 96 -21.51 9.15 1.12
CA ALA A 96 -20.58 8.14 0.62
C ALA A 96 -19.17 8.73 0.40
N ILE A 97 -19.04 9.96 -0.12
CA ILE A 97 -17.77 10.67 -0.26
C ILE A 97 -17.15 10.97 1.11
N VAL A 98 -17.90 11.58 2.01
CA VAL A 98 -17.42 11.93 3.36
C VAL A 98 -16.98 10.68 4.12
N ALA A 99 -17.79 9.62 4.10
CA ALA A 99 -17.47 8.35 4.74
C ALA A 99 -16.20 7.71 4.13
N THR A 100 -16.04 7.77 2.80
CA THR A 100 -14.81 7.31 2.13
C THR A 100 -13.58 8.07 2.61
N LEU A 101 -13.65 9.39 2.74
CA LEU A 101 -12.54 10.21 3.23
C LEU A 101 -12.22 9.96 4.71
N ILE A 102 -13.27 9.81 5.56
CA ILE A 102 -13.09 9.42 6.96
C ILE A 102 -12.41 8.05 7.05
N TYR A 103 -12.92 7.09 6.28
CA TYR A 103 -12.36 5.76 6.22
C TYR A 103 -10.88 5.78 5.77
N ALA A 104 -10.59 6.57 4.74
CA ALA A 104 -9.24 6.76 4.22
C ALA A 104 -8.32 7.38 5.29
N PHE A 105 -8.77 8.40 6.03
CA PHE A 105 -7.96 9.03 7.07
C PHE A 105 -7.65 8.07 8.24
N ILE A 106 -8.64 7.31 8.71
CA ILE A 106 -8.48 6.32 9.79
C ILE A 106 -7.56 5.19 9.33
N TRP A 107 -7.72 4.73 8.09
CA TRP A 107 -6.84 3.73 7.51
C TRP A 107 -5.38 4.24 7.43
N ASP A 108 -5.16 5.46 6.93
CA ASP A 108 -3.83 6.04 6.81
C ASP A 108 -3.19 6.30 8.17
N PHE A 109 -3.98 6.60 9.21
CA PHE A 109 -3.50 6.70 10.57
C PHE A 109 -2.92 5.37 11.08
N PHE A 110 -3.62 4.25 10.91
CA PHE A 110 -3.10 2.94 11.28
C PHE A 110 -1.93 2.52 10.39
N GLN A 111 -2.01 2.80 9.08
CA GLN A 111 -0.93 2.56 8.14
C GLN A 111 0.34 3.33 8.52
N TYR A 112 0.24 4.58 8.91
CA TYR A 112 1.36 5.40 9.38
C TYR A 112 2.12 4.70 10.52
N TRP A 113 1.41 4.22 11.53
CA TRP A 113 2.03 3.58 12.69
C TRP A 113 2.64 2.23 12.35
N VAL A 114 1.96 1.41 11.55
CA VAL A 114 2.51 0.13 11.07
C VAL A 114 3.76 0.37 10.23
N HIS A 115 3.71 1.32 9.32
CA HIS A 115 4.81 1.67 8.43
C HIS A 115 6.03 2.18 9.22
N ARG A 116 5.81 3.10 10.16
CA ARG A 116 6.86 3.59 11.07
C ARG A 116 7.44 2.45 11.91
N ALA A 117 6.61 1.55 12.43
CA ALA A 117 7.09 0.37 13.17
C ALA A 117 7.91 -0.57 12.28
N GLN A 118 7.52 -0.76 11.02
CA GLN A 118 8.28 -1.55 10.05
C GLN A 118 9.68 -0.97 9.78
N HIS A 119 9.86 0.34 9.84
CA HIS A 119 11.18 0.98 9.75
C HIS A 119 11.96 0.90 11.06
N ALA A 120 11.31 1.10 12.21
CA ALA A 120 11.95 1.19 13.51
C ALA A 120 12.37 -0.17 14.11
N ILE A 121 11.63 -1.26 13.78
CA ILE A 121 11.82 -2.58 14.40
C ILE A 121 12.48 -3.51 13.39
N PRO A 122 13.72 -4.01 13.68
CA PRO A 122 14.50 -4.80 12.70
C PRO A 122 13.78 -6.05 12.18
N SER A 123 12.98 -6.75 13.00
CA SER A 123 12.22 -7.91 12.58
C SER A 123 11.09 -7.54 11.61
N LEU A 124 10.45 -6.38 11.78
CA LEU A 124 9.42 -5.86 10.89
C LEU A 124 10.04 -5.25 9.63
N TRP A 125 11.20 -4.60 9.76
CA TRP A 125 11.97 -4.14 8.61
C TRP A 125 12.32 -5.27 7.65
N ALA A 126 12.62 -6.47 8.16
CA ALA A 126 12.90 -7.62 7.29
C ALA A 126 11.78 -7.90 6.28
N PHE A 127 10.50 -7.67 6.66
CA PHE A 127 9.37 -7.78 5.75
C PHE A 127 9.27 -6.59 4.81
N HIS A 128 9.48 -5.38 5.31
CA HIS A 128 9.25 -4.13 4.58
C HIS A 128 10.41 -3.77 3.64
N ARG A 129 11.65 -4.17 3.96
CA ARG A 129 12.81 -3.92 3.09
C ARG A 129 12.67 -4.47 1.68
N VAL A 130 11.85 -5.51 1.48
CA VAL A 130 11.53 -6.05 0.14
C VAL A 130 10.92 -4.95 -0.73
N HIS A 131 10.02 -4.15 -0.14
CA HIS A 131 9.40 -3.01 -0.80
C HIS A 131 10.44 -1.92 -1.14
N HIS A 132 11.32 -1.59 -0.21
CA HIS A 132 12.39 -0.60 -0.41
C HIS A 132 13.55 -1.06 -1.30
N SER A 133 13.69 -2.37 -1.56
CA SER A 133 14.81 -2.92 -2.33
C SER A 133 14.74 -2.64 -3.84
N ASP A 134 13.66 -2.02 -4.32
CA ASP A 134 13.54 -1.67 -5.74
C ASP A 134 14.40 -0.45 -6.08
N THR A 135 15.50 -0.69 -6.79
CA THR A 135 16.39 0.37 -7.28
C THR A 135 15.88 1.07 -8.54
N ALA A 136 14.79 0.54 -9.14
CA ALA A 136 14.15 1.09 -10.32
C ALA A 136 12.69 1.46 -10.01
N MET A 137 12.50 2.21 -8.90
CA MET A 137 11.17 2.57 -8.39
C MET A 137 10.26 3.09 -9.50
N ASN A 138 9.11 2.45 -9.64
CA ASN A 138 8.07 2.72 -10.63
C ASN A 138 6.70 2.34 -10.05
N ALA A 139 5.61 2.63 -10.75
CA ALA A 139 4.26 2.38 -10.22
C ALA A 139 4.07 0.94 -9.70
N SER A 140 4.67 -0.07 -10.33
CA SER A 140 4.57 -1.46 -9.88
C SER A 140 5.33 -1.74 -8.57
N THR A 141 6.20 -0.85 -8.10
CA THR A 141 6.89 -0.99 -6.81
C THR A 141 5.90 -1.02 -5.65
N SER A 142 4.73 -0.38 -5.79
CA SER A 142 3.63 -0.47 -4.81
C SER A 142 3.19 -1.91 -4.53
N LEU A 143 3.37 -2.82 -5.49
CA LEU A 143 2.99 -4.23 -5.44
C LEU A 143 4.08 -5.13 -4.85
N ARG A 144 5.30 -4.60 -4.71
CA ARG A 144 6.45 -5.34 -4.20
C ARG A 144 6.38 -5.43 -2.68
N GLN A 145 5.55 -6.35 -2.18
CA GLN A 145 5.33 -6.57 -0.75
C GLN A 145 5.67 -8.01 -0.38
N SER A 146 6.22 -8.23 0.82
CA SER A 146 6.32 -9.59 1.37
C SER A 146 4.98 -10.04 1.94
N PHE A 147 4.76 -11.35 2.03
CA PHE A 147 3.57 -11.92 2.68
C PHE A 147 3.39 -11.41 4.12
N GLY A 148 4.49 -11.36 4.91
CA GLY A 148 4.44 -10.83 6.27
C GLY A 148 4.04 -9.36 6.34
N SER A 149 4.49 -8.52 5.38
CA SER A 149 4.08 -7.12 5.29
C SER A 149 2.58 -6.99 5.03
N VAL A 150 2.04 -7.81 4.12
CA VAL A 150 0.59 -7.83 3.83
C VAL A 150 -0.21 -8.31 5.05
N MET A 151 0.28 -9.31 5.78
CA MET A 151 -0.37 -9.77 7.02
C MET A 151 -0.39 -8.68 8.09
N LEU A 152 0.71 -7.94 8.26
CA LEU A 152 0.74 -6.81 9.20
C LEU A 152 -0.29 -5.74 8.83
N GLN A 153 -0.41 -5.41 7.54
CA GLN A 153 -1.43 -4.47 7.07
C GLN A 153 -2.84 -5.01 7.34
N TYR A 154 -3.09 -6.29 7.06
CA TYR A 154 -4.39 -6.89 7.28
C TYR A 154 -4.83 -6.82 8.75
N PHE A 155 -3.97 -7.24 9.68
CA PHE A 155 -4.31 -7.30 11.10
C PHE A 155 -4.27 -5.93 11.80
N PHE A 156 -3.31 -5.07 11.45
CA PHE A 156 -3.04 -3.84 12.19
C PHE A 156 -3.48 -2.56 11.47
N VAL A 157 -3.94 -2.67 10.23
CA VAL A 157 -4.48 -1.52 9.48
C VAL A 157 -5.93 -1.77 9.10
N HIS A 158 -6.22 -2.80 8.30
CA HIS A 158 -7.58 -3.05 7.81
C HIS A 158 -8.54 -3.43 8.93
N THR A 159 -8.16 -4.36 9.81
CA THR A 159 -9.02 -4.82 10.91
C THR A 159 -9.39 -3.69 11.88
N PRO A 160 -8.46 -2.91 12.45
CA PRO A 160 -8.84 -1.81 13.35
C PRO A 160 -9.58 -0.69 12.63
N THR A 161 -9.27 -0.40 11.36
CA THR A 161 -10.05 0.55 10.57
C THR A 161 -11.51 0.09 10.44
N PHE A 162 -11.72 -1.20 10.16
CA PHE A 162 -13.05 -1.77 10.06
C PHE A 162 -13.82 -1.69 11.39
N ILE A 163 -13.16 -1.97 12.53
CA ILE A 163 -13.75 -1.85 13.87
C ILE A 163 -14.16 -0.40 14.16
N VAL A 164 -13.33 0.57 13.81
CA VAL A 164 -13.61 2.00 14.07
C VAL A 164 -14.73 2.51 13.16
N CYS A 165 -14.66 2.23 11.86
CA CYS A 165 -15.56 2.82 10.86
C CYS A 165 -16.84 2.00 10.65
N GLY A 166 -16.82 0.70 10.96
CA GLY A 166 -17.89 -0.25 10.69
C GLY A 166 -17.93 -0.76 9.26
N GLY A 167 -18.79 -1.75 9.02
CA GLY A 167 -18.84 -2.55 7.80
C GLY A 167 -19.54 -1.93 6.59
N GLY A 168 -19.50 -0.62 6.43
CA GLY A 168 -20.03 0.03 5.23
C GLY A 168 -19.26 -0.38 3.97
N LEU A 169 -19.83 -1.31 3.17
CA LEU A 169 -19.15 -1.85 1.98
C LEU A 169 -18.72 -0.76 1.00
N LEU A 170 -19.58 0.21 0.72
CA LEU A 170 -19.31 1.26 -0.28
C LEU A 170 -18.16 2.21 0.16
N PRO A 171 -18.11 2.77 1.38
CA PRO A 171 -16.98 3.54 1.85
C PRO A 171 -15.68 2.74 1.91
N TYR A 172 -15.76 1.48 2.33
CA TYR A 172 -14.60 0.58 2.34
C TYR A 172 -14.04 0.36 0.93
N MET A 173 -14.88 -0.03 -0.03
CA MET A 173 -14.46 -0.23 -1.42
C MET A 173 -13.93 1.07 -2.04
N GLY A 174 -14.57 2.20 -1.77
CA GLY A 174 -14.11 3.52 -2.22
C GLY A 174 -12.71 3.86 -1.70
N SER A 175 -12.45 3.62 -0.41
CA SER A 175 -11.13 3.85 0.18
C SER A 175 -10.08 2.89 -0.38
N MET A 176 -10.41 1.63 -0.62
CA MET A 176 -9.46 0.66 -1.23
C MET A 176 -9.08 1.05 -2.66
N VAL A 177 -10.04 1.49 -3.48
CA VAL A 177 -9.76 2.00 -4.83
C VAL A 177 -8.87 3.25 -4.76
N LEU A 178 -9.19 4.17 -3.84
CA LEU A 178 -8.39 5.38 -3.62
C LEU A 178 -6.95 5.04 -3.25
N PHE A 179 -6.73 4.19 -2.25
CA PHE A 179 -5.37 3.84 -1.80
C PHE A 179 -4.60 3.02 -2.84
N SER A 180 -5.25 2.09 -3.53
CA SER A 180 -4.59 1.33 -4.59
C SER A 180 -4.12 2.24 -5.73
N GLY A 181 -5.00 3.11 -6.22
CA GLY A 181 -4.67 4.09 -7.26
C GLY A 181 -3.59 5.07 -6.81
N TRP A 182 -3.68 5.55 -5.56
CA TRP A 182 -2.70 6.45 -4.98
C TRP A 182 -1.35 5.77 -4.74
N GLY A 183 -1.35 4.50 -4.37
CA GLY A 183 -0.14 3.70 -4.25
C GLY A 183 0.64 3.63 -5.56
N TYR A 184 -0.04 3.40 -6.70
CA TYR A 184 0.59 3.45 -8.03
C TYR A 184 1.16 4.83 -8.34
N LEU A 185 0.40 5.89 -8.06
CA LEU A 185 0.84 7.27 -8.28
C LEU A 185 2.08 7.61 -7.44
N ASN A 186 2.06 7.31 -6.13
CA ASN A 186 3.16 7.60 -5.22
C ASN A 186 4.49 6.96 -5.66
N HIS A 187 4.43 5.74 -6.16
CA HIS A 187 5.61 5.00 -6.61
C HIS A 187 5.99 5.30 -8.06
N ALA A 188 5.11 5.97 -8.82
CA ALA A 188 5.36 6.19 -10.24
C ALA A 188 6.69 6.94 -10.48
N ASN A 189 7.44 6.47 -11.48
CA ASN A 189 8.61 7.18 -11.98
C ASN A 189 8.18 8.35 -12.87
N PHE A 190 7.29 9.18 -12.38
CA PHE A 190 6.72 10.28 -13.11
C PHE A 190 7.01 11.62 -12.41
N LYS A 191 7.65 12.56 -13.15
CA LYS A 191 8.11 13.83 -12.61
C LYS A 191 6.98 14.82 -12.42
N ILE A 192 6.14 14.60 -11.39
CA ILE A 192 5.07 15.50 -10.97
C ILE A 192 5.39 16.04 -9.56
N PRO A 193 5.91 17.26 -9.45
CA PRO A 193 6.05 17.91 -8.16
C PRO A 193 4.69 18.43 -7.68
N PHE A 194 4.26 18.05 -6.48
CA PHE A 194 3.03 18.57 -5.88
C PHE A 194 3.22 19.96 -5.25
N GLY A 195 4.47 20.40 -5.04
CA GLY A 195 4.75 21.72 -4.46
C GLY A 195 4.05 21.90 -3.10
N ARG A 196 3.24 22.95 -2.96
CA ARG A 196 2.49 23.22 -1.72
C ARG A 196 1.42 22.15 -1.41
N MET A 197 0.94 21.42 -2.41
CA MET A 197 0.01 20.32 -2.19
C MET A 197 0.62 19.16 -1.40
N SER A 198 1.96 19.06 -1.35
CA SER A 198 2.65 18.05 -0.53
C SER A 198 2.40 18.18 0.98
N TRP A 199 1.78 19.28 1.44
CA TRP A 199 1.28 19.41 2.81
C TRP A 199 -0.05 18.68 3.05
N LEU A 200 -0.83 18.48 2.00
CA LEU A 200 -2.18 17.90 2.07
C LEU A 200 -2.21 16.46 1.57
N LEU A 201 -1.45 16.18 0.50
CA LEU A 201 -1.48 14.90 -0.19
C LEU A 201 -0.06 14.41 -0.45
N SER A 202 0.20 13.16 -0.11
CA SER A 202 1.42 12.47 -0.54
C SER A 202 1.45 12.38 -2.07
N GLY A 203 2.60 12.54 -2.67
CA GLY A 203 2.75 12.48 -4.13
C GLY A 203 4.06 11.81 -4.51
N PRO A 204 4.30 11.60 -5.83
CA PRO A 204 5.46 10.85 -6.32
C PRO A 204 6.78 11.38 -5.78
N GLN A 205 6.94 12.71 -5.70
CA GLN A 205 8.16 13.32 -5.21
C GLN A 205 8.37 13.10 -3.71
N LEU A 206 7.31 13.29 -2.89
CA LEU A 206 7.37 13.11 -1.45
C LEU A 206 7.66 11.65 -1.08
N HIS A 207 6.96 10.72 -1.72
CA HIS A 207 7.12 9.29 -1.46
C HIS A 207 8.46 8.75 -1.98
N ARG A 208 9.00 9.33 -3.07
CA ARG A 208 10.34 8.98 -3.54
C ARG A 208 11.44 9.39 -2.55
N LEU A 209 11.26 10.46 -1.75
CA LEU A 209 12.18 10.75 -0.65
C LEU A 209 12.20 9.61 0.36
N HIS A 210 11.02 9.11 0.75
CA HIS A 210 10.88 7.98 1.66
C HIS A 210 11.60 6.71 1.15
N HIS A 211 11.59 6.47 -0.17
CA HIS A 211 12.33 5.38 -0.83
C HIS A 211 13.79 5.71 -1.15
N GLY A 212 14.26 6.90 -0.78
CA GLY A 212 15.61 7.37 -1.11
C GLY A 212 16.71 6.49 -0.51
N LYS A 213 17.73 6.17 -1.33
CA LYS A 213 18.81 5.27 -0.97
C LYS A 213 19.79 5.85 0.04
N ALA A 214 20.04 7.16 0.00
CA ALA A 214 20.97 7.82 0.92
C ALA A 214 20.40 7.97 2.32
N SER A 215 21.26 7.95 3.35
CA SER A 215 20.88 8.03 4.77
C SER A 215 19.98 9.23 5.12
N ASP A 216 20.17 10.36 4.43
CA ASP A 216 19.42 11.59 4.65
C ASP A 216 17.92 11.48 4.31
N TYR A 217 17.53 10.40 3.62
CA TYR A 217 16.16 10.11 3.23
C TYR A 217 15.48 9.09 4.13
N HIS A 218 16.22 8.49 5.08
CA HIS A 218 15.67 7.47 5.94
C HIS A 218 14.72 8.07 6.98
N ASP A 219 13.78 7.26 7.42
CA ASP A 219 12.86 7.52 8.54
C ASP A 219 11.99 8.78 8.42
N CYS A 220 11.51 9.07 7.21
CA CYS A 220 10.59 10.17 6.94
C CYS A 220 9.42 9.76 6.04
N ASN A 221 8.33 10.54 6.05
CA ASN A 221 7.19 10.45 5.13
C ASN A 221 6.51 9.08 5.11
N TYR A 222 6.04 8.64 6.27
CA TYR A 222 5.39 7.32 6.44
C TYR A 222 3.93 7.28 6.00
N ALA A 223 3.21 8.43 5.99
CA ALA A 223 1.82 8.47 5.57
C ALA A 223 1.68 8.10 4.09
N ALA A 224 0.69 7.26 3.78
CA ALA A 224 0.44 6.83 2.41
C ALA A 224 -0.31 7.90 1.59
N PHE A 225 -1.18 8.70 2.24
CA PHE A 225 -2.05 9.65 1.58
C PHE A 225 -2.02 11.04 2.22
N PHE A 226 -2.09 11.14 3.57
CA PHE A 226 -2.23 12.39 4.31
C PHE A 226 -0.95 12.79 5.06
N PRO A 227 -0.04 13.59 4.47
CA PRO A 227 1.22 14.02 5.10
C PRO A 227 1.04 14.82 6.41
N ILE A 228 -0.18 15.23 6.73
CA ILE A 228 -0.52 15.83 8.02
C ILE A 228 -0.16 14.90 9.19
N LEU A 229 -0.21 13.58 8.99
CA LEU A 229 0.21 12.59 9.99
C LEU A 229 1.71 12.69 10.23
N ASP A 230 2.50 12.77 9.14
CA ASP A 230 3.94 12.97 9.26
C ASP A 230 4.28 14.30 9.94
N PHE A 231 3.52 15.36 9.67
CA PHE A 231 3.70 16.64 10.33
C PHE A 231 3.42 16.57 11.84
N ILE A 232 2.29 15.97 12.22
CA ILE A 232 1.88 15.85 13.64
C ILE A 232 2.88 15.01 14.44
N PHE A 233 3.42 13.94 13.85
CA PHE A 233 4.33 13.01 14.52
C PHE A 233 5.81 13.26 14.22
N GLY A 234 6.15 14.37 13.58
CA GLY A 234 7.51 14.89 13.41
C GLY A 234 8.37 14.12 12.40
N THR A 235 7.72 13.50 11.39
CA THR A 235 8.42 12.73 10.34
C THR A 235 8.27 13.34 8.94
N LEU A 236 7.62 14.50 8.82
CA LEU A 236 7.46 15.17 7.53
C LEU A 236 8.77 15.78 7.05
N ARG A 237 9.25 15.34 5.88
CA ARG A 237 10.33 15.94 5.12
C ARG A 237 9.81 16.36 3.76
N LEU A 238 9.69 17.66 3.53
CA LEU A 238 9.28 18.19 2.24
C LEU A 238 10.45 18.16 1.24
N PRO A 239 10.18 17.85 -0.04
CA PRO A 239 11.20 17.86 -1.08
C PRO A 239 11.65 19.28 -1.42
N TYR A 240 12.95 19.43 -1.71
CA TYR A 240 13.43 20.62 -2.39
C TYR A 240 12.98 20.62 -3.87
N LYS A 241 13.05 21.78 -4.48
CA LYS A 241 12.75 21.94 -5.91
C LYS A 241 13.67 21.01 -6.73
N ASN A 242 13.09 20.16 -7.56
CA ASN A 242 13.80 19.18 -8.39
C ASN A 242 14.56 18.07 -7.63
N GLU A 243 14.23 17.80 -6.39
CA GLU A 243 14.79 16.69 -5.63
C GLU A 243 14.08 15.39 -6.00
N TRP A 244 14.81 14.49 -6.66
CA TRP A 244 14.34 13.19 -7.13
C TRP A 244 15.43 12.15 -6.87
N PRO A 245 15.57 11.64 -5.63
CA PRO A 245 16.64 10.71 -5.28
C PRO A 245 16.52 9.36 -5.99
N GLU A 246 17.66 8.67 -6.10
CA GLU A 246 17.69 7.27 -6.44
C GLU A 246 17.03 6.46 -5.32
N SER A 247 16.22 5.47 -5.71
CA SER A 247 15.57 4.54 -4.78
C SER A 247 16.44 3.33 -4.47
N GLY A 248 16.10 2.64 -3.39
CA GLY A 248 16.75 1.41 -2.98
C GLY A 248 17.27 1.45 -1.54
N ILE A 249 18.04 0.44 -1.17
CA ILE A 249 18.65 0.28 0.15
C ILE A 249 20.16 0.36 0.02
N LEU A 250 20.81 1.15 0.89
CA LEU A 250 22.25 1.20 0.98
C LEU A 250 22.76 -0.14 1.55
N ASN A 251 23.74 -0.76 0.88
CA ASN A 251 24.26 -2.10 1.25
C ASN A 251 23.15 -3.16 1.36
N ASP A 252 22.30 -3.22 0.34
CA ASP A 252 21.12 -4.08 0.31
C ASP A 252 21.46 -5.57 0.53
N THR A 253 20.86 -6.16 1.55
CA THR A 253 20.94 -7.58 1.89
C THR A 253 19.64 -8.34 1.64
N THR A 254 18.69 -7.73 0.90
CA THR A 254 17.43 -8.38 0.53
C THR A 254 17.72 -9.61 -0.33
N PRO A 255 17.07 -10.77 -0.07
CA PRO A 255 17.26 -11.95 -0.87
C PRO A 255 17.03 -11.69 -2.36
N LYS A 256 17.89 -12.20 -3.23
CA LYS A 256 17.72 -12.10 -4.68
C LYS A 256 16.64 -13.05 -5.22
N ASN A 257 16.41 -14.17 -4.51
CA ASN A 257 15.37 -15.12 -4.87
C ASN A 257 13.99 -14.55 -4.55
N LEU A 258 13.09 -14.51 -5.53
CA LEU A 258 11.75 -13.92 -5.39
C LEU A 258 10.85 -14.68 -4.40
N LEU A 259 10.99 -16.01 -4.27
CA LEU A 259 10.29 -16.76 -3.23
C LEU A 259 10.73 -16.33 -1.83
N PHE A 260 12.03 -16.08 -1.65
CA PHE A 260 12.52 -15.59 -0.36
C PHE A 260 12.03 -14.16 -0.10
N GLN A 261 11.99 -13.31 -1.11
CA GLN A 261 11.38 -11.98 -0.95
C GLN A 261 9.91 -12.07 -0.54
N ALA A 262 9.16 -12.98 -1.17
CA ALA A 262 7.74 -13.13 -0.87
C ALA A 262 7.48 -13.69 0.54
N PHE A 263 8.18 -14.73 0.97
CA PHE A 263 7.81 -15.49 2.16
C PHE A 263 8.87 -15.57 3.26
N LEU A 264 10.14 -15.42 2.95
CA LEU A 264 11.28 -15.60 3.86
C LEU A 264 12.29 -14.45 3.75
N PRO A 265 11.84 -13.17 3.87
CA PRO A 265 12.69 -12.02 3.56
C PRO A 265 13.86 -11.83 4.54
N TRP A 266 13.84 -12.48 5.71
CA TRP A 266 14.95 -12.48 6.69
C TRP A 266 16.09 -13.43 6.32
N ARG A 267 15.89 -14.37 5.37
CA ARG A 267 16.92 -15.29 4.93
C ARG A 267 18.03 -14.51 4.21
N LYS A 268 19.28 -14.79 4.56
CA LYS A 268 20.45 -14.27 3.84
C LYS A 268 20.66 -15.11 2.57
N ASN A 269 21.22 -14.49 1.52
CA ASN A 269 21.63 -15.19 0.29
C ASN A 269 22.73 -16.20 0.57
#